data_5b71c7f45c93a5e7c5b4fa8b765c9afb
#
_entry.id   5b71c7f45c93a5e7c5b4fa8b765c9afb
#
_cell.length_a   1.000
_cell.length_b   1.000
_cell.length_c   1.000
_cell.angle_alpha   90.00
_cell.angle_beta   90.00
_cell.angle_gamma   90.00
#
_symmetry.space_group_name_H-M   'P 1'
#
loop_
_entity.id
_entity.type
_entity.pdbx_description
1 polymer ?
#
loop_
_entity_poly.entity_id
_entity_poly.type
_entity_poly.pdbx_seq_one_letter_code
_entity_poly.pdbx_strand_id
1 'polypeptide(L)'
;MAMKEEAVTEILNGLKEAGINFVSLLPDSEFSKVQMKLLVDPDVKCVPVSNEGIGVGVCAGAWLSGKVPALLVPTSGLLVATWPLASICMLWGIPVVLIIPFRGDMGDAHWVMRTYQYTTRPALEMLQIPYRIVERVNEVKQAIVAARRSASGWLHPQAVVLTGEVIF
;
A
#
# COMPACT_ATOMS: atom_id res chain seq x y z
N MET A 1 17.73 0.33 2.07
CA MET A 1 18.07 1.71 1.58
C MET A 1 16.78 2.53 1.74
N ALA A 2 16.84 3.70 2.34
CA ALA A 2 15.62 4.50 2.53
C ALA A 2 15.21 5.16 1.21
N MET A 3 13.92 5.19 0.95
CA MET A 3 13.30 5.82 -0.24
C MET A 3 13.78 7.26 -0.44
N LYS A 4 13.93 7.70 -1.70
CA LYS A 4 14.32 9.08 -2.03
C LYS A 4 13.24 10.07 -1.62
N GLU A 5 13.62 11.30 -1.26
CA GLU A 5 12.66 12.33 -0.81
C GLU A 5 11.61 12.69 -1.88
N GLU A 6 11.98 12.65 -3.15
CA GLU A 6 11.05 12.88 -4.26
C GLU A 6 9.94 11.81 -4.29
N ALA A 7 10.30 10.53 -4.13
CA ALA A 7 9.35 9.44 -4.08
C ALA A 7 8.43 9.55 -2.84
N VAL A 8 8.99 9.91 -1.69
CA VAL A 8 8.22 10.19 -0.47
C VAL A 8 7.19 11.30 -0.72
N THR A 9 7.61 12.38 -1.35
CA THR A 9 6.76 13.53 -1.67
C THR A 9 5.61 13.13 -2.61
N GLU A 10 5.91 12.34 -3.65
CA GLU A 10 4.88 11.89 -4.60
C GLU A 10 3.89 10.91 -3.98
N ILE A 11 4.32 10.06 -3.03
CA ILE A 11 3.40 9.20 -2.28
C ILE A 11 2.45 10.06 -1.44
N LEU A 12 2.97 11.01 -0.66
CA LEU A 12 2.14 11.88 0.19
C LEU A 12 1.18 12.74 -0.63
N ASN A 13 1.65 13.31 -1.74
CA ASN A 13 0.81 14.06 -2.67
C ASN A 13 -0.28 13.16 -3.28
N GLY A 14 0.06 11.92 -3.62
CA GLY A 14 -0.90 10.94 -4.14
C GLY A 14 -1.99 10.59 -3.14
N LEU A 15 -1.62 10.35 -1.88
CA LEU A 15 -2.58 10.10 -0.81
C LEU A 15 -3.52 11.28 -0.62
N LYS A 16 -2.99 12.50 -0.58
CA LYS A 16 -3.76 13.72 -0.42
C LYS A 16 -4.70 13.98 -1.60
N GLU A 17 -4.21 13.90 -2.84
CA GLU A 17 -5.01 14.12 -4.05
C GLU A 17 -6.10 13.05 -4.20
N ALA A 18 -5.83 11.82 -3.78
CA ALA A 18 -6.80 10.72 -3.73
C ALA A 18 -7.85 10.88 -2.63
N GLY A 19 -7.74 11.87 -1.76
CA GLY A 19 -8.62 12.07 -0.60
C GLY A 19 -8.49 10.99 0.47
N ILE A 20 -7.35 10.27 0.49
CA ILE A 20 -7.07 9.27 1.53
C ILE A 20 -6.79 10.02 2.84
N ASN A 21 -7.64 9.80 3.84
CA ASN A 21 -7.59 10.47 5.13
C ASN A 21 -7.41 9.50 6.31
N PHE A 22 -7.20 8.23 6.01
CA PHE A 22 -6.91 7.19 6.99
C PHE A 22 -5.84 6.25 6.43
N VAL A 23 -4.76 6.04 7.18
CA VAL A 23 -3.69 5.12 6.79
C VAL A 23 -3.41 4.18 7.95
N SER A 24 -3.52 2.87 7.69
CA SER A 24 -2.95 1.86 8.58
C SER A 24 -1.59 1.43 8.04
N LEU A 25 -0.66 1.13 8.91
CA LEU A 25 0.70 0.74 8.55
C LEU A 25 1.33 -0.19 9.57
N LEU A 26 2.21 -1.06 9.09
CA LEU A 26 3.19 -1.71 9.93
C LEU A 26 4.51 -0.94 9.84
N PRO A 27 5.23 -0.69 10.95
CA PRO A 27 6.55 -0.07 10.87
C PRO A 27 7.49 -0.84 9.94
N ASP A 28 8.02 -0.14 8.93
CA ASP A 28 8.81 -0.73 7.85
C ASP A 28 9.94 0.21 7.42
N SER A 29 11.11 -0.34 7.09
CA SER A 29 12.30 0.45 6.78
C SER A 29 12.20 1.20 5.44
N GLU A 30 11.56 0.60 4.43
CA GLU A 30 11.39 1.23 3.12
C GLU A 30 10.47 2.44 3.21
N PHE A 31 9.37 2.32 3.97
CA PHE A 31 8.41 3.40 4.17
C PHE A 31 8.73 4.33 5.35
N SER A 32 9.85 4.16 6.04
CA SER A 32 10.13 4.89 7.28
C SER A 32 9.91 6.40 7.17
N LYS A 33 10.38 7.04 6.10
CA LYS A 33 10.20 8.48 5.87
C LYS A 33 8.74 8.88 5.60
N VAL A 34 8.01 8.07 4.84
CA VAL A 34 6.56 8.28 4.58
C VAL A 34 5.80 8.15 5.89
N GLN A 35 6.08 7.11 6.67
CA GLN A 35 5.45 6.83 7.95
C GLN A 35 5.66 7.97 8.95
N MET A 36 6.89 8.47 9.07
CA MET A 36 7.20 9.60 9.96
C MET A 36 6.41 10.85 9.61
N LYS A 37 6.25 11.16 8.32
CA LYS A 37 5.47 12.32 7.86
C LYS A 37 3.98 12.12 8.08
N LEU A 38 3.43 10.92 7.85
CA LEU A 38 2.02 10.60 8.09
C LEU A 38 1.63 10.62 9.57
N LEU A 39 2.53 10.23 10.47
CA LEU A 39 2.27 10.22 11.91
C LEU A 39 2.04 11.62 12.51
N VAL A 40 2.54 12.65 11.85
CA VAL A 40 2.40 14.05 12.28
C VAL A 40 1.48 14.88 11.38
N ASP A 41 0.92 14.27 10.32
CA ASP A 41 0.02 14.94 9.40
C ASP A 41 -1.37 15.12 10.05
N PRO A 42 -1.88 16.35 10.21
CA PRO A 42 -3.17 16.61 10.85
C PRO A 42 -4.37 16.16 10.00
N ASP A 43 -4.20 16.02 8.67
CA ASP A 43 -5.27 15.69 7.74
C ASP A 43 -5.45 14.15 7.57
N VAL A 44 -4.48 13.36 8.04
CA VAL A 44 -4.47 11.91 7.89
C VAL A 44 -4.45 11.23 9.26
N LYS A 45 -5.48 10.45 9.56
CA LYS A 45 -5.44 9.57 10.74
C LYS A 45 -4.53 8.39 10.45
N CYS A 46 -3.35 8.40 11.02
CA CYS A 46 -2.38 7.32 10.89
C CYS A 46 -2.47 6.36 12.08
N VAL A 47 -2.58 5.05 11.80
CA VAL A 47 -2.73 4.00 12.82
C VAL A 47 -1.68 2.90 12.60
N PRO A 48 -0.58 2.92 13.38
CA PRO A 48 0.36 1.81 13.39
C PRO A 48 -0.28 0.55 13.98
N VAL A 49 0.02 -0.60 13.38
CA VAL A 49 -0.46 -1.92 13.82
C VAL A 49 0.70 -2.87 14.02
N SER A 50 0.46 -3.95 14.74
CA SER A 50 1.46 -4.99 15.02
C SER A 50 1.45 -6.14 13.99
N ASN A 51 0.47 -6.15 13.08
CA ASN A 51 0.29 -7.21 12.08
C ASN A 51 -0.52 -6.66 10.90
N GLU A 52 -0.17 -7.03 9.68
CA GLU A 52 -0.81 -6.53 8.46
C GLU A 52 -2.25 -6.98 8.32
N GLY A 53 -2.58 -8.18 8.78
CA GLY A 53 -3.98 -8.65 8.83
C GLY A 53 -4.85 -7.79 9.74
N ILE A 54 -4.32 -7.35 10.88
CA ILE A 54 -4.98 -6.37 11.76
C ILE A 54 -5.15 -5.04 11.00
N GLY A 55 -4.13 -4.62 10.24
CA GLY A 55 -4.18 -3.43 9.41
C GLY A 55 -5.34 -3.43 8.41
N VAL A 56 -5.61 -4.58 7.78
CA VAL A 56 -6.77 -4.76 6.90
C VAL A 56 -8.07 -4.53 7.66
N GLY A 57 -8.23 -5.16 8.83
CA GLY A 57 -9.43 -5.00 9.66
C GLY A 57 -9.64 -3.55 10.13
N VAL A 58 -8.56 -2.87 10.51
CA VAL A 58 -8.58 -1.46 10.89
C VAL A 58 -8.99 -0.56 9.70
N CYS A 59 -8.46 -0.81 8.50
CA CYS A 59 -8.88 -0.12 7.28
C CYS A 59 -10.37 -0.36 6.98
N ALA A 60 -10.85 -1.60 7.14
CA ALA A 60 -12.25 -1.94 6.92
C ALA A 60 -13.17 -1.18 7.89
N GLY A 61 -12.82 -1.14 9.18
CA GLY A 61 -13.56 -0.36 10.17
C GLY A 61 -13.55 1.15 9.87
N ALA A 62 -12.42 1.67 9.40
CA ALA A 62 -12.31 3.06 8.97
C ALA A 62 -13.25 3.36 7.78
N TRP A 63 -13.29 2.48 6.77
CA TRP A 63 -14.22 2.62 5.65
C TRP A 63 -15.68 2.64 6.11
N LEU A 64 -16.07 1.70 6.95
CA LEU A 64 -17.44 1.64 7.50
C LEU A 64 -17.81 2.88 8.32
N SER A 65 -16.82 3.58 8.87
CA SER A 65 -17.00 4.85 9.58
C SER A 65 -16.95 6.10 8.67
N GLY A 66 -16.92 5.91 7.34
CA GLY A 66 -16.91 7.00 6.36
C GLY A 66 -15.52 7.59 6.05
N LYS A 67 -14.44 6.91 6.45
CA LYS A 67 -13.07 7.29 6.08
C LYS A 67 -12.68 6.69 4.74
N VAL A 68 -11.61 7.22 4.16
CA VAL A 68 -10.99 6.71 2.93
C VAL A 68 -9.67 6.05 3.28
N PRO A 69 -9.63 4.72 3.42
CA PRO A 69 -8.45 4.04 3.93
C PRO A 69 -7.43 3.68 2.86
N ALA A 70 -6.14 3.72 3.25
CA ALA A 70 -5.05 3.01 2.61
C ALA A 70 -4.29 2.16 3.63
N LEU A 71 -3.65 1.09 3.14
CA LEU A 71 -2.76 0.25 3.91
C LEU A 71 -1.35 0.31 3.29
N LEU A 72 -0.39 0.79 4.06
CA LEU A 72 1.02 0.64 3.72
C LEU A 72 1.45 -0.74 4.20
N VAL A 73 1.64 -1.66 3.26
CA VAL A 73 1.94 -3.06 3.56
C VAL A 73 3.30 -3.44 2.96
N PRO A 74 4.28 -3.83 3.79
CA PRO A 74 5.55 -4.32 3.27
C PRO A 74 5.35 -5.60 2.44
N THR A 75 6.27 -5.86 1.53
CA THR A 75 6.21 -7.05 0.65
C THR A 75 6.07 -8.35 1.45
N SER A 76 6.78 -8.45 2.58
CA SER A 76 6.72 -9.60 3.48
C SER A 76 5.34 -9.78 4.14
N GLY A 77 4.67 -8.67 4.43
CA GLY A 77 3.39 -8.67 5.12
C GLY A 77 2.18 -8.91 4.22
N LEU A 78 2.37 -8.81 2.89
CA LEU A 78 1.27 -9.04 1.96
C LEU A 78 0.64 -10.43 2.13
N LEU A 79 1.46 -11.47 2.31
CA LEU A 79 0.95 -12.83 2.54
C LEU A 79 0.18 -12.96 3.87
N VAL A 80 0.58 -12.22 4.89
CA VAL A 80 -0.14 -12.15 6.18
C VAL A 80 -1.50 -11.47 6.01
N ALA A 81 -1.58 -10.49 5.11
CA ALA A 81 -2.81 -9.77 4.83
C ALA A 81 -3.78 -10.52 3.88
N THR A 82 -3.36 -11.59 3.20
CA THR A 82 -4.17 -12.24 2.15
C THR A 82 -5.53 -12.73 2.64
N TRP A 83 -5.56 -13.47 3.74
CA TRP A 83 -6.83 -13.98 4.27
C TRP A 83 -7.77 -12.85 4.75
N PRO A 84 -7.34 -11.87 5.53
CA PRO A 84 -8.17 -10.72 5.86
C PRO A 84 -8.64 -9.91 4.65
N LEU A 85 -7.81 -9.73 3.61
CA LEU A 85 -8.24 -9.09 2.36
C LEU A 85 -9.38 -9.87 1.70
N ALA A 86 -9.26 -11.20 1.60
CA ALA A 86 -10.29 -12.04 1.02
C ALA A 86 -11.57 -12.04 1.87
N SER A 87 -11.47 -12.33 3.17
CA SER A 87 -12.60 -12.57 4.06
C SER A 87 -13.30 -11.31 4.56
N ILE A 88 -12.62 -10.15 4.51
CA ILE A 88 -13.19 -8.88 4.94
C ILE A 88 -13.41 -7.97 3.72
N CYS A 89 -12.34 -7.59 3.02
CA CYS A 89 -12.47 -6.55 2.00
C CYS A 89 -13.20 -7.04 0.75
N MET A 90 -12.78 -8.19 0.20
CA MET A 90 -13.38 -8.70 -1.04
C MET A 90 -14.79 -9.20 -0.82
N LEU A 91 -15.03 -9.96 0.25
CA LEU A 91 -16.35 -10.53 0.56
C LEU A 91 -17.42 -9.45 0.80
N TRP A 92 -17.03 -8.36 1.49
CA TRP A 92 -17.98 -7.31 1.89
C TRP A 92 -17.92 -6.05 1.01
N GLY A 93 -17.14 -6.07 -0.08
CA GLY A 93 -17.04 -4.92 -0.97
C GLY A 93 -16.38 -3.69 -0.32
N ILE A 94 -15.37 -3.89 0.49
CA ILE A 94 -14.67 -2.81 1.20
C ILE A 94 -13.45 -2.38 0.40
N PRO A 95 -13.44 -1.18 -0.19
CA PRO A 95 -12.32 -0.68 -0.97
C PRO A 95 -11.18 -0.24 -0.05
N VAL A 96 -10.00 -0.77 -0.28
CA VAL A 96 -8.76 -0.35 0.38
C VAL A 96 -7.69 -0.18 -0.68
N VAL A 97 -6.92 0.90 -0.61
CA VAL A 97 -5.74 1.07 -1.46
C VAL A 97 -4.53 0.48 -0.74
N LEU A 98 -3.93 -0.53 -1.35
CA LEU A 98 -2.68 -1.13 -0.87
C LEU A 98 -1.50 -0.40 -1.53
N ILE A 99 -0.53 0.06 -0.75
CA ILE A 99 0.72 0.63 -1.27
C ILE A 99 1.85 -0.27 -0.79
N ILE A 100 2.53 -0.89 -1.75
CA ILE A 100 3.48 -1.99 -1.51
C ILE A 100 4.85 -1.60 -2.04
N PRO A 101 5.89 -1.49 -1.19
CA PRO A 101 7.26 -1.32 -1.64
C PRO A 101 7.77 -2.67 -2.11
N PHE A 102 7.87 -2.88 -3.42
CA PHE A 102 8.25 -4.17 -3.99
C PHE A 102 9.77 -4.35 -3.97
N ARG A 103 10.23 -5.08 -2.97
CA ARG A 103 11.60 -5.57 -2.88
C ARG A 103 11.74 -6.89 -3.66
N GLY A 104 12.98 -7.22 -4.06
CA GLY A 104 13.28 -8.44 -4.81
C GLY A 104 12.97 -8.38 -6.30
N ASP A 105 12.60 -7.22 -6.83
CA ASP A 105 12.47 -7.00 -8.27
C ASP A 105 13.84 -6.85 -8.94
N MET A 106 13.87 -6.86 -10.28
CA MET A 106 15.10 -6.69 -11.05
C MET A 106 15.80 -5.38 -10.66
N GLY A 107 17.09 -5.48 -10.28
CA GLY A 107 17.86 -4.35 -9.74
C GLY A 107 18.04 -4.38 -8.23
N ASP A 108 17.25 -5.14 -7.47
CA ASP A 108 17.49 -5.33 -6.04
C ASP A 108 18.66 -6.28 -5.79
N ALA A 109 19.78 -5.74 -5.30
CA ALA A 109 20.99 -6.53 -5.03
C ALA A 109 20.93 -7.36 -3.73
N HIS A 110 19.87 -7.24 -2.94
CA HIS A 110 19.74 -7.93 -1.66
C HIS A 110 19.22 -9.36 -1.86
N TRP A 111 20.12 -10.35 -1.72
CA TRP A 111 19.79 -11.76 -1.97
C TRP A 111 18.58 -12.29 -1.17
N VAL A 112 18.37 -11.81 0.05
CA VAL A 112 17.27 -12.22 0.91
C VAL A 112 15.90 -11.77 0.37
N MET A 113 15.87 -10.69 -0.42
CA MET A 113 14.65 -10.12 -0.97
C MET A 113 14.10 -10.90 -2.17
N ARG A 114 14.90 -11.79 -2.78
CA ARG A 114 14.48 -12.57 -3.97
C ARG A 114 13.20 -13.37 -3.77
N THR A 115 12.88 -13.75 -2.52
CA THR A 115 11.64 -14.48 -2.20
C THR A 115 10.40 -13.67 -2.57
N TYR A 116 10.46 -12.36 -2.47
CA TYR A 116 9.33 -11.48 -2.75
C TYR A 116 9.00 -11.41 -4.25
N GLN A 117 9.98 -11.68 -5.12
CA GLN A 117 9.75 -11.86 -6.54
C GLN A 117 8.72 -12.97 -6.83
N TYR A 118 8.77 -14.05 -6.04
CA TYR A 118 7.90 -15.21 -6.22
C TYR A 118 6.58 -15.12 -5.45
N THR A 119 6.42 -14.16 -4.55
CA THR A 119 5.25 -14.11 -3.67
C THR A 119 4.36 -12.89 -3.90
N THR A 120 4.93 -11.74 -4.25
CA THR A 120 4.17 -10.48 -4.33
C THR A 120 3.10 -10.51 -5.43
N ARG A 121 3.52 -10.70 -6.68
CA ARG A 121 2.58 -10.76 -7.81
C ARG A 121 1.62 -11.94 -7.70
N PRO A 122 2.10 -13.19 -7.46
CA PRO A 122 1.19 -14.32 -7.29
C PRO A 122 0.16 -14.15 -6.17
N ALA A 123 0.50 -13.49 -5.06
CA ALA A 123 -0.46 -13.22 -4.00
C ALA A 123 -1.58 -12.27 -4.46
N LEU A 124 -1.26 -11.21 -5.17
CA LEU A 124 -2.24 -10.28 -5.73
C LEU A 124 -3.10 -10.97 -6.81
N GLU A 125 -2.48 -11.77 -7.67
CA GLU A 125 -3.16 -12.53 -8.74
C GLU A 125 -4.09 -13.61 -8.17
N MET A 126 -3.64 -14.35 -7.14
CA MET A 126 -4.47 -15.33 -6.43
C MET A 126 -5.72 -14.70 -5.85
N LEU A 127 -5.62 -13.49 -5.29
CA LEU A 127 -6.74 -12.73 -4.75
C LEU A 127 -7.50 -11.94 -5.82
N GLN A 128 -7.06 -11.96 -7.08
CA GLN A 128 -7.64 -11.14 -8.15
C GLN A 128 -7.70 -9.65 -7.80
N ILE A 129 -6.74 -9.18 -6.99
CA ILE A 129 -6.60 -7.75 -6.67
C ILE A 129 -5.88 -7.08 -7.83
N PRO A 130 -6.54 -6.16 -8.55
CA PRO A 130 -5.89 -5.40 -9.62
C PRO A 130 -4.75 -4.55 -9.05
N TYR A 131 -3.63 -4.52 -9.76
CA TYR A 131 -2.47 -3.76 -9.33
C TYR A 131 -1.77 -3.05 -10.49
N ARG A 132 -1.06 -1.99 -10.16
CA ARG A 132 -0.14 -1.31 -11.07
C ARG A 132 1.27 -1.33 -10.49
N ILE A 133 2.23 -1.79 -11.28
CA ILE A 133 3.66 -1.64 -10.97
C ILE A 133 4.08 -0.25 -11.41
N VAL A 134 4.75 0.46 -10.52
CA VAL A 134 5.23 1.83 -10.73
C VAL A 134 6.73 1.85 -10.51
N GLU A 135 7.46 2.11 -11.59
CA GLU A 135 8.92 2.12 -11.60
C GLU A 135 9.51 3.54 -11.55
N ARG A 136 8.71 4.56 -11.91
CA ARG A 136 9.14 5.95 -12.01
C ARG A 136 8.47 6.83 -10.97
N VAL A 137 9.24 7.72 -10.37
CA VAL A 137 8.74 8.62 -9.31
C VAL A 137 7.59 9.49 -9.79
N ASN A 138 7.67 10.04 -11.00
CA ASN A 138 6.64 10.92 -11.55
C ASN A 138 5.29 10.23 -11.84
N GLU A 139 5.22 8.90 -11.79
CA GLU A 139 3.99 8.12 -12.01
C GLU A 139 3.27 7.78 -10.69
N VAL A 140 3.96 7.87 -9.55
CA VAL A 140 3.47 7.41 -8.24
C VAL A 140 2.17 8.08 -7.85
N LYS A 141 2.12 9.41 -7.90
CA LYS A 141 0.92 10.17 -7.51
C LYS A 141 -0.30 9.74 -8.32
N GLN A 142 -0.18 9.70 -9.64
CA GLN A 142 -1.29 9.34 -10.52
C GLN A 142 -1.72 7.87 -10.37
N ALA A 143 -0.79 6.98 -10.04
CA ALA A 143 -1.11 5.58 -9.77
C ALA A 143 -1.97 5.43 -8.50
N ILE A 144 -1.64 6.17 -7.44
CA ILE A 144 -2.40 6.17 -6.18
C ILE A 144 -3.82 6.74 -6.41
N VAL A 145 -3.94 7.86 -7.13
CA VAL A 145 -5.23 8.46 -7.47
C VAL A 145 -6.08 7.50 -8.31
N ALA A 146 -5.48 6.84 -9.30
CA ALA A 146 -6.18 5.87 -10.14
C ALA A 146 -6.63 4.64 -9.32
N ALA A 147 -5.76 4.10 -8.46
CA ALA A 147 -6.10 2.99 -7.57
C ALA A 147 -7.28 3.34 -6.65
N ARG A 148 -7.26 4.53 -6.03
CA ARG A 148 -8.35 4.99 -5.18
C ARG A 148 -9.68 5.11 -5.95
N ARG A 149 -9.63 5.67 -7.16
CA ARG A 149 -10.81 5.80 -8.02
C ARG A 149 -11.41 4.43 -8.38
N SER A 150 -10.57 3.49 -8.79
CA SER A 150 -10.99 2.13 -9.13
C SER A 150 -11.50 1.38 -7.89
N ALA A 151 -10.80 1.48 -6.75
CA ALA A 151 -11.23 0.84 -5.52
C ALA A 151 -12.65 1.24 -5.13
N SER A 152 -12.95 2.54 -5.19
CA SER A 152 -14.28 3.06 -4.87
C SER A 152 -15.36 2.66 -5.86
N GLY A 153 -15.04 2.71 -7.17
CA GLY A 153 -16.00 2.38 -8.21
C GLY A 153 -16.35 0.90 -8.26
N TRP A 154 -15.42 0.05 -7.89
CA TRP A 154 -15.61 -1.41 -7.93
C TRP A 154 -15.93 -2.02 -6.56
N LEU A 155 -15.83 -1.24 -5.48
CA LEU A 155 -15.93 -1.72 -4.10
C LEU A 155 -14.99 -2.90 -3.85
N HIS A 156 -13.74 -2.74 -4.26
CA HIS A 156 -12.74 -3.82 -4.27
C HIS A 156 -11.34 -3.27 -3.99
N PRO A 157 -10.49 -3.98 -3.23
CA PRO A 157 -9.11 -3.57 -3.02
C PRO A 157 -8.35 -3.35 -4.33
N GLN A 158 -7.45 -2.37 -4.35
CA GLN A 158 -6.55 -2.08 -5.46
C GLN A 158 -5.13 -1.91 -4.93
N ALA A 159 -4.12 -2.30 -5.69
CA ALA A 159 -2.74 -2.18 -5.25
C ALA A 159 -1.88 -1.29 -6.16
N VAL A 160 -1.02 -0.49 -5.53
CA VAL A 160 0.09 0.23 -6.16
C VAL A 160 1.38 -0.41 -5.67
N VAL A 161 2.11 -1.02 -6.59
CA VAL A 161 3.35 -1.77 -6.32
C VAL A 161 4.52 -0.91 -6.77
N LEU A 162 5.30 -0.39 -5.82
CA LEU A 162 6.38 0.55 -6.05
C LEU A 162 7.71 -0.18 -6.19
N THR A 163 8.44 0.05 -7.27
CA THR A 163 9.76 -0.54 -7.53
C THR A 163 10.67 0.40 -8.32
N GLY A 164 11.75 -0.08 -8.88
CA GLY A 164 12.68 0.71 -9.71
C GLY A 164 13.19 1.94 -8.99
N GLU A 165 13.22 3.09 -9.67
CA GLU A 165 13.76 4.34 -9.11
C GLU A 165 12.99 4.88 -7.90
N VAL A 166 11.78 4.36 -7.64
CA VAL A 166 10.98 4.73 -6.46
C VAL A 166 11.57 4.13 -5.20
N ILE A 167 12.16 2.93 -5.29
CA ILE A 167 12.66 2.15 -4.15
C ILE A 167 14.20 2.07 -4.13
N PHE A 168 14.87 1.99 -5.30
CA PHE A 168 16.32 1.76 -5.44
C PHE A 168 17.12 3.00 -5.79
#